data_665ac6672f789a86d5712cbdc14d455d
#
_entry.id   665ac6672f789a86d5712cbdc14d455d
#
_cell.length_a   1.000
_cell.length_b   1.000
_cell.length_c   1.000
_cell.angle_alpha   90.00
_cell.angle_beta   90.00
_cell.angle_gamma   90.00
#
_symmetry.space_group_name_H-M   'P 1'
#
loop_
_entity.id
_entity.type
_entity.pdbx_description
1 polymer ?
#
loop_
_entity_poly.entity_id
_entity_poly.type
_entity_poly.pdbx_seq_one_letter_code
_entity_poly.pdbx_strand_id
1 'polypeptide(L)'
;MQRRRALAPWALATAVLTGQAMASLDAAIVNVAGPAIQRDLHLSGAALQLAIYSYLLVYAVVVVTGARLGGRYGFGRLFGYGIAIFTVSSLACGLAVNPVMLVAARAAQGLGAALLVPQVLSLLQVTFDGERRRRALSLYGMVLAVGVAAGQVLGGVLVSANLLGTGWRPVFLVNVPAGLAVLAFAGRLPAGGKGEAGRERLDLAGAGWLGAAILALVVPLTFGASAGWPAWSWPVAAAGVAALAVFARHERALATAGREPLIDPALLARPGIRRGLAGIFTLHASYGGLLFTTALYLQDALHDSPLRSGLTFASYAAGFATASVTWTRVPPRWQPRLPQAAFAVFAAVTGLLAWLTRGGGWPWQATVLLVIAGAAHGTGFNTIVHRTASGVPAPLTDAFSGVLATINQLPVIAGTAIAGTIYLSAASSGALAPMTAVLIALTAALALTGAGPLISARHGRQSAGQPEPAQPGLHGR
;
A
#
# COMPACT_ATOMS: atom_id res chain seq x y z
N MET A 1 38.04 -1.13 18.87
CA MET A 1 36.60 -1.00 18.54
C MET A 1 35.83 -2.12 19.22
N GLN A 2 35.12 -1.84 20.31
CA GLN A 2 34.31 -2.84 21.04
C GLN A 2 33.22 -3.37 20.12
N ARG A 3 33.17 -4.67 19.87
CA ARG A 3 32.02 -5.34 19.21
C ARG A 3 30.79 -5.04 20.05
N ARG A 4 29.93 -4.13 19.61
CA ARG A 4 28.61 -3.90 20.23
C ARG A 4 27.89 -5.25 20.23
N ARG A 5 27.47 -5.73 21.42
CA ARG A 5 26.72 -6.98 21.55
C ARG A 5 25.49 -6.92 20.64
N ALA A 6 25.31 -7.94 19.81
CA ALA A 6 24.11 -8.07 18.97
C ALA A 6 22.85 -8.10 19.85
N LEU A 7 21.74 -7.57 19.33
CA LEU A 7 20.44 -7.65 19.98
C LEU A 7 19.98 -9.12 20.06
N ALA A 8 19.28 -9.45 21.15
CA ALA A 8 18.54 -10.71 21.18
C ALA A 8 17.52 -10.73 20.03
N PRO A 9 17.29 -11.88 19.35
CA PRO A 9 16.44 -11.94 18.14
C PRO A 9 15.06 -11.28 18.31
N TRP A 10 14.38 -11.49 19.43
CA TRP A 10 13.08 -10.89 19.69
C TRP A 10 13.13 -9.40 19.98
N ALA A 11 14.20 -8.89 20.60
CA ALA A 11 14.42 -7.46 20.78
C ALA A 11 14.64 -6.75 19.42
N LEU A 12 15.34 -7.43 18.49
CA LEU A 12 15.45 -6.99 17.11
C LEU A 12 14.08 -6.95 16.44
N ALA A 13 13.30 -8.04 16.55
CA ALA A 13 11.95 -8.09 15.98
C ALA A 13 11.09 -6.94 16.50
N THR A 14 11.10 -6.68 17.81
CA THR A 14 10.37 -5.55 18.41
C THR A 14 10.80 -4.22 17.79
N ALA A 15 12.11 -3.95 17.67
CA ALA A 15 12.60 -2.71 17.10
C ALA A 15 12.16 -2.52 15.62
N VAL A 16 12.31 -3.55 14.78
CA VAL A 16 11.95 -3.43 13.36
C VAL A 16 10.44 -3.42 13.14
N LEU A 17 9.67 -4.14 13.95
CA LEU A 17 8.20 -4.12 13.90
C LEU A 17 7.64 -2.79 14.42
N THR A 18 8.30 -2.12 15.38
CA THR A 18 7.95 -0.75 15.77
C THR A 18 8.15 0.21 14.60
N GLY A 19 9.27 0.12 13.87
CA GLY A 19 9.48 0.92 12.66
C GLY A 19 8.39 0.67 11.60
N GLN A 20 7.97 -0.58 11.40
CA GLN A 20 6.86 -0.92 10.52
C GLN A 20 5.53 -0.32 11.01
N ALA A 21 5.26 -0.43 12.32
CA ALA A 21 4.05 0.14 12.92
C ALA A 21 3.98 1.65 12.73
N MET A 22 5.11 2.36 12.94
CA MET A 22 5.22 3.81 12.70
C MET A 22 4.85 4.16 11.26
N ALA A 23 5.42 3.47 10.27
CA ALA A 23 5.14 3.74 8.85
C ALA A 23 3.68 3.43 8.48
N SER A 24 3.11 2.33 8.98
CA SER A 24 1.73 1.95 8.71
C SER A 24 0.72 2.89 9.38
N LEU A 25 0.99 3.29 10.61
CA LEU A 25 0.19 4.24 11.37
C LEU A 25 0.20 5.62 10.69
N ASP A 26 1.39 6.11 10.32
CA ASP A 26 1.57 7.42 9.71
C ASP A 26 0.87 7.55 8.35
N ALA A 27 0.89 6.50 7.55
CA ALA A 27 0.17 6.46 6.26
C ALA A 27 -1.35 6.62 6.43
N ALA A 28 -1.90 6.19 7.57
CA ALA A 28 -3.33 6.21 7.84
C ALA A 28 -3.78 7.44 8.66
N ILE A 29 -2.98 7.87 9.63
CA ILE A 29 -3.34 8.89 10.62
C ILE A 29 -3.62 10.26 9.98
N VAL A 30 -2.89 10.59 8.91
CA VAL A 30 -2.99 11.87 8.21
C VAL A 30 -4.34 12.05 7.51
N ASN A 31 -5.01 10.95 7.10
CA ASN A 31 -6.32 11.02 6.46
C ASN A 31 -7.38 11.60 7.41
N VAL A 32 -7.32 11.21 8.68
CA VAL A 32 -8.24 11.71 9.71
C VAL A 32 -7.89 13.15 10.13
N ALA A 33 -6.60 13.49 10.15
CA ALA A 33 -6.12 14.82 10.48
C ALA A 33 -6.29 15.83 9.32
N GLY A 34 -6.53 15.36 8.11
CA GLY A 34 -6.58 16.19 6.89
C GLY A 34 -7.43 17.44 7.00
N PRO A 35 -8.70 17.37 7.40
CA PRO A 35 -9.55 18.56 7.54
C PRO A 35 -9.06 19.54 8.61
N ALA A 36 -8.45 19.07 9.71
CA ALA A 36 -7.85 19.92 10.72
C ALA A 36 -6.59 20.64 10.20
N ILE A 37 -5.74 19.93 9.46
CA ILE A 37 -4.56 20.49 8.77
C ILE A 37 -5.00 21.54 7.76
N GLN A 38 -6.04 21.25 6.97
CA GLN A 38 -6.56 22.15 5.95
C GLN A 38 -7.01 23.48 6.54
N ARG A 39 -7.75 23.43 7.63
CA ARG A 39 -8.24 24.64 8.33
C ARG A 39 -7.11 25.46 8.97
N ASP A 40 -6.17 24.80 9.65
CA ASP A 40 -5.10 25.48 10.39
C ASP A 40 -4.05 26.13 9.45
N LEU A 41 -3.70 25.46 8.36
CA LEU A 41 -2.73 25.94 7.37
C LEU A 41 -3.37 26.63 6.16
N HIS A 42 -4.71 26.82 6.16
CA HIS A 42 -5.48 27.42 5.06
C HIS A 42 -5.19 26.78 3.69
N LEU A 43 -5.14 25.43 3.66
CA LEU A 43 -4.82 24.69 2.45
C LEU A 43 -5.98 24.69 1.46
N SER A 44 -5.68 24.87 0.16
CA SER A 44 -6.62 24.45 -0.88
C SER A 44 -6.79 22.93 -0.89
N GLY A 45 -7.87 22.40 -1.47
CA GLY A 45 -8.07 20.96 -1.60
C GLY A 45 -6.89 20.25 -2.29
N ALA A 46 -6.31 20.86 -3.33
CA ALA A 46 -5.13 20.36 -4.03
C ALA A 46 -3.89 20.35 -3.12
N ALA A 47 -3.67 21.40 -2.33
CA ALA A 47 -2.54 21.47 -1.41
C ALA A 47 -2.67 20.43 -0.28
N LEU A 48 -3.87 20.16 0.21
CA LEU A 48 -4.14 19.07 1.15
C LEU A 48 -3.81 17.72 0.55
N GLN A 49 -4.30 17.45 -0.67
CA GLN A 49 -3.98 16.22 -1.39
C GLN A 49 -2.48 16.06 -1.56
N LEU A 50 -1.75 17.13 -1.94
CA LEU A 50 -0.31 17.09 -2.05
C LEU A 50 0.38 16.78 -0.72
N ALA A 51 -0.07 17.36 0.38
CA ALA A 51 0.47 17.08 1.71
C ALA A 51 0.27 15.60 2.11
N ILE A 52 -0.90 15.01 1.78
CA ILE A 52 -1.17 13.60 2.05
C ILE A 52 -0.35 12.69 1.12
N TYR A 53 -0.33 12.99 -0.19
CA TYR A 53 0.24 12.10 -1.20
C TYR A 53 1.74 12.22 -1.39
N SER A 54 2.38 13.35 -1.05
CA SER A 54 3.83 13.50 -1.19
C SER A 54 4.60 12.39 -0.47
N TYR A 55 4.14 11.96 0.70
CA TYR A 55 4.67 10.79 1.40
C TYR A 55 4.55 9.52 0.56
N LEU A 56 3.34 9.20 0.11
CA LEU A 56 3.06 7.97 -0.65
C LEU A 56 3.74 7.97 -2.01
N LEU A 57 3.83 9.12 -2.68
CA LEU A 57 4.49 9.28 -3.97
C LEU A 57 5.99 8.99 -3.87
N VAL A 58 6.68 9.65 -2.93
CA VAL A 58 8.11 9.43 -2.72
C VAL A 58 8.36 8.00 -2.25
N TYR A 59 7.54 7.49 -1.36
CA TYR A 59 7.60 6.09 -0.94
C TYR A 59 7.52 5.14 -2.14
N ALA A 60 6.51 5.28 -3.00
CA ALA A 60 6.28 4.39 -4.13
C ALA A 60 7.41 4.44 -5.17
N VAL A 61 7.97 5.63 -5.41
CA VAL A 61 9.10 5.81 -6.33
C VAL A 61 10.37 5.14 -5.80
N VAL A 62 10.62 5.24 -4.50
CA VAL A 62 11.93 4.86 -3.91
C VAL A 62 11.92 3.46 -3.31
N VAL A 63 10.76 2.87 -2.96
CA VAL A 63 10.68 1.62 -2.20
C VAL A 63 11.41 0.44 -2.85
N VAL A 64 11.34 0.32 -4.17
CA VAL A 64 12.02 -0.76 -4.91
C VAL A 64 13.54 -0.57 -4.87
N THR A 65 14.00 0.66 -5.11
CA THR A 65 15.42 1.01 -4.98
C THR A 65 15.90 0.85 -3.53
N GLY A 66 15.07 1.24 -2.55
CA GLY A 66 15.34 1.05 -1.12
C GLY A 66 15.54 -0.41 -0.75
N ALA A 67 14.73 -1.32 -1.28
CA ALA A 67 14.87 -2.77 -1.08
C ALA A 67 16.25 -3.26 -1.56
N ARG A 68 16.65 -2.90 -2.78
CA ARG A 68 17.94 -3.28 -3.37
C ARG A 68 19.14 -2.66 -2.66
N LEU A 69 19.02 -1.40 -2.22
CA LEU A 69 20.05 -0.74 -1.41
C LEU A 69 20.33 -1.53 -0.12
N GLY A 70 19.30 -2.14 0.50
CA GLY A 70 19.44 -2.97 1.68
C GLY A 70 20.31 -4.20 1.45
N GLY A 71 20.11 -4.90 0.34
CA GLY A 71 20.96 -6.04 -0.06
C GLY A 71 22.43 -5.62 -0.23
N ARG A 72 22.67 -4.45 -0.83
CA ARG A 72 24.02 -3.95 -1.13
C ARG A 72 24.75 -3.36 0.08
N TYR A 73 24.08 -2.48 0.87
CA TYR A 73 24.72 -1.73 1.94
C TYR A 73 24.45 -2.29 3.34
N GLY A 74 23.56 -3.26 3.43
CA GLY A 74 23.16 -3.95 4.66
C GLY A 74 21.80 -3.48 5.18
N PHE A 75 20.92 -4.45 5.44
CA PHE A 75 19.54 -4.22 5.86
C PHE A 75 19.44 -3.38 7.13
N GLY A 76 20.25 -3.67 8.16
CA GLY A 76 20.22 -2.92 9.42
C GLY A 76 20.66 -1.47 9.29
N ARG A 77 21.63 -1.18 8.40
CA ARG A 77 22.08 0.20 8.14
C ARG A 77 21.00 1.00 7.44
N LEU A 78 20.40 0.44 6.36
CA LEU A 78 19.35 1.14 5.63
C LEU A 78 18.10 1.35 6.49
N PHE A 79 17.74 0.37 7.31
CA PHE A 79 16.68 0.53 8.30
C PHE A 79 16.98 1.69 9.25
N GLY A 80 18.22 1.78 9.78
CA GLY A 80 18.65 2.86 10.66
C GLY A 80 18.56 4.24 10.00
N TYR A 81 19.04 4.37 8.76
CA TYR A 81 18.90 5.63 8.00
C TYR A 81 17.44 5.97 7.74
N GLY A 82 16.64 4.98 7.35
CA GLY A 82 15.20 5.15 7.12
C GLY A 82 14.48 5.66 8.37
N ILE A 83 14.71 5.04 9.54
CA ILE A 83 14.15 5.50 10.82
C ILE A 83 14.62 6.91 11.19
N ALA A 84 15.90 7.24 10.99
CA ALA A 84 16.41 8.57 11.28
C ALA A 84 15.71 9.65 10.44
N ILE A 85 15.67 9.44 9.11
CA ILE A 85 14.98 10.36 8.19
C ILE A 85 13.50 10.46 8.57
N PHE A 86 12.82 9.33 8.79
CA PHE A 86 11.40 9.29 9.15
C PHE A 86 11.12 10.05 10.44
N THR A 87 11.94 9.88 11.49
CA THR A 87 11.76 10.53 12.79
C THR A 87 11.98 12.05 12.70
N VAL A 88 13.06 12.47 12.02
CA VAL A 88 13.35 13.92 11.83
C VAL A 88 12.25 14.56 10.98
N SER A 89 11.81 13.90 9.92
CA SER A 89 10.72 14.40 9.07
C SER A 89 9.39 14.45 9.80
N SER A 90 9.09 13.47 10.69
CA SER A 90 7.91 13.51 11.55
C SER A 90 7.92 14.71 12.49
N LEU A 91 9.08 15.02 13.07
CA LEU A 91 9.26 16.22 13.87
C LEU A 91 9.02 17.48 13.01
N ALA A 92 9.60 17.54 11.81
CA ALA A 92 9.40 18.67 10.90
C ALA A 92 7.93 18.82 10.47
N CYS A 93 7.20 17.71 10.23
CA CYS A 93 5.75 17.74 9.97
C CYS A 93 4.98 18.35 11.15
N GLY A 94 5.26 17.90 12.38
CA GLY A 94 4.63 18.41 13.60
C GLY A 94 4.93 19.88 13.91
N LEU A 95 6.04 20.39 13.39
CA LEU A 95 6.45 21.80 13.52
C LEU A 95 6.11 22.65 12.29
N ALA A 96 5.41 22.10 11.30
CA ALA A 96 5.10 22.82 10.07
C ALA A 96 4.20 24.04 10.32
N VAL A 97 4.63 25.17 9.77
CA VAL A 97 3.94 26.49 9.90
C VAL A 97 3.34 26.96 8.57
N ASN A 98 3.62 26.25 7.48
CA ASN A 98 3.10 26.57 6.16
C ASN A 98 2.97 25.29 5.29
N PRO A 99 2.20 25.35 4.19
CA PRO A 99 1.98 24.21 3.29
C PRO A 99 3.27 23.61 2.71
N VAL A 100 4.20 24.46 2.30
CA VAL A 100 5.44 24.03 1.63
C VAL A 100 6.30 23.21 2.58
N MET A 101 6.44 23.66 3.83
CA MET A 101 7.19 22.93 4.86
C MET A 101 6.55 21.56 5.11
N LEU A 102 5.22 21.50 5.25
CA LEU A 102 4.53 20.23 5.46
C LEU A 102 4.74 19.27 4.29
N VAL A 103 4.54 19.72 3.05
CA VAL A 103 4.72 18.89 1.85
C VAL A 103 6.16 18.37 1.73
N ALA A 104 7.16 19.25 1.94
CA ALA A 104 8.56 18.86 1.89
C ALA A 104 8.92 17.84 2.99
N ALA A 105 8.44 18.06 4.22
CA ALA A 105 8.64 17.15 5.33
C ALA A 105 7.95 15.79 5.09
N ARG A 106 6.73 15.77 4.53
CA ARG A 106 6.03 14.56 4.12
C ARG A 106 6.78 13.80 3.02
N ALA A 107 7.31 14.48 2.04
CA ALA A 107 8.16 13.88 1.00
C ALA A 107 9.42 13.22 1.60
N ALA A 108 10.10 13.91 2.50
CA ALA A 108 11.26 13.37 3.22
C ALA A 108 10.87 12.17 4.12
N GLN A 109 9.71 12.22 4.76
CA GLN A 109 9.17 11.11 5.56
C GLN A 109 8.87 9.89 4.69
N GLY A 110 8.33 10.08 3.47
CA GLY A 110 8.14 9.03 2.47
C GLY A 110 9.46 8.38 2.04
N LEU A 111 10.53 9.17 1.87
CA LEU A 111 11.88 8.66 1.63
C LEU A 111 12.36 7.78 2.80
N GLY A 112 12.19 8.25 4.04
CA GLY A 112 12.51 7.47 5.24
C GLY A 112 11.78 6.13 5.26
N ALA A 113 10.47 6.13 5.00
CA ALA A 113 9.66 4.92 4.93
C ALA A 113 10.13 3.96 3.82
N ALA A 114 10.46 4.48 2.63
CA ALA A 114 10.94 3.68 1.50
C ALA A 114 12.28 2.98 1.78
N LEU A 115 13.10 3.55 2.64
CA LEU A 115 14.35 2.94 3.08
C LEU A 115 14.15 1.94 4.22
N LEU A 116 13.21 2.17 5.14
CA LEU A 116 13.03 1.30 6.32
C LEU A 116 12.11 0.09 6.04
N VAL A 117 10.97 0.27 5.38
CA VAL A 117 9.91 -0.75 5.30
C VAL A 117 10.38 -2.06 4.63
N PRO A 118 11.07 -2.04 3.48
CA PRO A 118 11.55 -3.28 2.87
C PRO A 118 12.54 -4.04 3.76
N GLN A 119 13.31 -3.32 4.58
CA GLN A 119 14.33 -3.91 5.43
C GLN A 119 13.72 -4.69 6.60
N VAL A 120 12.51 -4.34 7.04
CA VAL A 120 11.82 -5.05 8.12
C VAL A 120 11.66 -6.53 7.79
N LEU A 121 11.08 -6.82 6.62
CA LEU A 121 10.88 -8.19 6.17
C LEU A 121 12.21 -8.93 6.02
N SER A 122 13.20 -8.30 5.38
CA SER A 122 14.53 -8.87 5.19
C SER A 122 15.24 -9.17 6.51
N LEU A 123 15.19 -8.25 7.48
CA LEU A 123 15.78 -8.44 8.81
C LEU A 123 15.12 -9.59 9.58
N LEU A 124 13.78 -9.71 9.50
CA LEU A 124 13.08 -10.83 10.12
C LEU A 124 13.47 -12.16 9.46
N GLN A 125 13.59 -12.19 8.14
CA GLN A 125 13.94 -13.40 7.39
C GLN A 125 15.38 -13.89 7.67
N VAL A 126 16.34 -12.97 7.80
CA VAL A 126 17.74 -13.34 8.08
C VAL A 126 18.02 -13.62 9.57
N THR A 127 17.12 -13.20 10.46
CA THR A 127 17.31 -13.35 11.91
C THR A 127 16.65 -14.61 12.46
N PHE A 128 15.57 -15.07 11.84
CA PHE A 128 14.78 -16.20 12.34
C PHE A 128 14.69 -17.32 11.32
N ASP A 129 14.66 -18.57 11.84
CA ASP A 129 14.48 -19.79 11.08
C ASP A 129 13.27 -20.60 11.55
N GLY A 130 12.80 -21.50 10.71
CA GLY A 130 11.75 -22.48 11.00
C GLY A 130 10.48 -21.84 11.60
N GLU A 131 10.04 -22.38 12.75
CA GLU A 131 8.82 -21.92 13.44
C GLU A 131 8.92 -20.49 13.96
N ARG A 132 10.13 -20.06 14.41
CA ARG A 132 10.36 -18.68 14.88
C ARG A 132 10.20 -17.68 13.74
N ARG A 133 10.66 -18.01 12.54
CA ARG A 133 10.46 -17.22 11.32
C ARG A 133 8.97 -17.08 10.99
N ARG A 134 8.24 -18.18 11.07
CA ARG A 134 6.78 -18.18 10.82
C ARG A 134 6.05 -17.25 11.78
N ARG A 135 6.40 -17.28 13.08
CA ARG A 135 5.84 -16.37 14.10
C ARG A 135 6.22 -14.92 13.86
N ALA A 136 7.48 -14.63 13.53
CA ALA A 136 7.93 -13.26 13.24
C ALA A 136 7.21 -12.66 12.02
N LEU A 137 7.00 -13.44 10.95
CA LEU A 137 6.26 -13.02 9.78
C LEU A 137 4.75 -12.83 10.04
N SER A 138 4.19 -13.66 10.92
CA SER A 138 2.80 -13.52 11.38
C SER A 138 2.61 -12.21 12.16
N LEU A 139 3.55 -11.87 13.06
CA LEU A 139 3.57 -10.61 13.79
C LEU A 139 3.74 -9.41 12.83
N TYR A 140 4.57 -9.53 11.79
CA TYR A 140 4.70 -8.51 10.75
C TYR A 140 3.36 -8.25 10.05
N GLY A 141 2.66 -9.30 9.61
CA GLY A 141 1.33 -9.16 9.01
C GLY A 141 0.30 -8.53 9.96
N MET A 142 0.33 -8.89 11.24
CA MET A 142 -0.51 -8.29 12.27
C MET A 142 -0.20 -6.79 12.45
N VAL A 143 1.07 -6.41 12.50
CA VAL A 143 1.50 -5.00 12.65
C VAL A 143 1.05 -4.17 11.46
N LEU A 144 1.10 -4.70 10.23
CA LEU A 144 0.58 -4.02 9.05
C LEU A 144 -0.91 -3.69 9.20
N ALA A 145 -1.72 -4.69 9.56
CA ALA A 145 -3.17 -4.53 9.68
C ALA A 145 -3.55 -3.63 10.87
N VAL A 146 -2.97 -3.89 12.05
CA VAL A 146 -3.25 -3.13 13.28
C VAL A 146 -2.70 -1.71 13.19
N GLY A 147 -1.54 -1.51 12.53
CA GLY A 147 -0.93 -0.18 12.37
C GLY A 147 -1.82 0.79 11.62
N VAL A 148 -2.47 0.34 10.54
CA VAL A 148 -3.43 1.17 9.78
C VAL A 148 -4.67 1.50 10.64
N ALA A 149 -5.25 0.50 11.32
CA ALA A 149 -6.40 0.70 12.19
C ALA A 149 -6.07 1.65 13.36
N ALA A 150 -4.94 1.40 14.02
CA ALA A 150 -4.48 2.25 15.12
C ALA A 150 -4.22 3.68 14.65
N GLY A 151 -3.69 3.87 13.42
CA GLY A 151 -3.49 5.19 12.83
C GLY A 151 -4.79 5.98 12.69
N GLN A 152 -5.85 5.35 12.21
CA GLN A 152 -7.16 5.99 12.07
C GLN A 152 -7.74 6.40 13.44
N VAL A 153 -7.75 5.47 14.40
CA VAL A 153 -8.28 5.74 15.75
C VAL A 153 -7.43 6.78 16.49
N LEU A 154 -6.11 6.58 16.48
CA LEU A 154 -5.18 7.48 17.18
C LEU A 154 -5.21 8.88 16.56
N GLY A 155 -5.35 8.98 15.23
CA GLY A 155 -5.55 10.26 14.54
C GLY A 155 -6.78 10.99 15.05
N GLY A 156 -7.91 10.29 15.13
CA GLY A 156 -9.15 10.84 15.68
C GLY A 156 -9.01 11.28 17.14
N VAL A 157 -8.39 10.46 17.98
CA VAL A 157 -8.15 10.77 19.40
C VAL A 157 -7.24 11.98 19.56
N LEU A 158 -6.10 12.01 18.89
CA LEU A 158 -5.10 13.08 19.04
C LEU A 158 -5.62 14.43 18.54
N VAL A 159 -6.34 14.44 17.42
CA VAL A 159 -6.95 15.68 16.88
C VAL A 159 -8.07 16.16 17.78
N SER A 160 -8.96 15.26 18.25
CA SER A 160 -10.08 15.62 19.13
C SER A 160 -9.63 16.05 20.52
N ALA A 161 -8.57 15.44 21.06
CA ALA A 161 -8.03 15.79 22.37
C ALA A 161 -7.35 17.18 22.38
N ASN A 162 -6.96 17.69 21.21
CA ASN A 162 -6.32 18.99 21.04
C ASN A 162 -5.26 19.29 22.13
N LEU A 163 -4.33 18.35 22.31
CA LEU A 163 -3.34 18.40 23.40
C LEU A 163 -2.58 19.74 23.40
N LEU A 164 -2.67 20.46 24.51
CA LEU A 164 -2.05 21.78 24.71
C LEU A 164 -2.39 22.82 23.61
N GLY A 165 -3.54 22.70 22.95
CA GLY A 165 -3.93 23.61 21.88
C GLY A 165 -3.15 23.44 20.56
N THR A 166 -2.40 22.35 20.41
CA THR A 166 -1.53 22.12 19.23
C THR A 166 -2.27 21.53 18.03
N GLY A 167 -3.57 21.27 18.15
CA GLY A 167 -4.44 20.80 17.08
C GLY A 167 -4.03 19.43 16.51
N TRP A 168 -3.73 19.39 15.23
CA TRP A 168 -3.35 18.18 14.50
C TRP A 168 -1.87 17.77 14.67
N ARG A 169 -1.00 18.64 15.16
CA ARG A 169 0.46 18.42 15.23
C ARG A 169 0.88 17.14 15.96
N PRO A 170 0.19 16.71 17.07
CA PRO A 170 0.52 15.48 17.77
C PRO A 170 0.45 14.21 16.90
N VAL A 171 -0.32 14.22 15.79
CA VAL A 171 -0.40 13.05 14.89
C VAL A 171 0.93 12.69 14.23
N PHE A 172 1.80 13.67 14.05
CA PHE A 172 3.16 13.44 13.57
C PHE A 172 4.16 13.28 14.72
N LEU A 173 4.00 14.08 15.78
CA LEU A 173 4.93 14.07 16.92
C LEU A 173 4.93 12.73 17.67
N VAL A 174 3.86 11.95 17.62
CA VAL A 174 3.79 10.60 18.22
C VAL A 174 4.84 9.64 17.68
N ASN A 175 5.29 9.84 16.45
CA ASN A 175 6.36 9.04 15.85
C ASN A 175 7.75 9.35 16.44
N VAL A 176 7.95 10.55 17.00
CA VAL A 176 9.27 10.99 17.45
C VAL A 176 9.80 10.15 18.62
N PRO A 177 9.07 9.97 19.74
CA PRO A 177 9.57 9.13 20.84
C PRO A 177 9.79 7.68 20.42
N ALA A 178 8.89 7.12 19.60
CA ALA A 178 9.03 5.75 19.10
C ALA A 178 10.28 5.61 18.19
N GLY A 179 10.49 6.57 17.27
CA GLY A 179 11.65 6.59 16.39
C GLY A 179 12.97 6.75 17.14
N LEU A 180 13.03 7.63 18.14
CA LEU A 180 14.20 7.78 19.00
C LEU A 180 14.52 6.51 19.76
N ALA A 181 13.50 5.82 20.30
CA ALA A 181 13.67 4.54 20.96
C ALA A 181 14.25 3.47 20.01
N VAL A 182 13.74 3.39 18.77
CA VAL A 182 14.26 2.44 17.76
C VAL A 182 15.70 2.82 17.36
N LEU A 183 16.01 4.11 17.18
CA LEU A 183 17.35 4.60 16.83
C LEU A 183 18.40 4.25 17.88
N ALA A 184 18.05 4.23 19.15
CA ALA A 184 18.95 3.82 20.23
C ALA A 184 19.47 2.37 20.06
N PHE A 185 18.72 1.54 19.33
CA PHE A 185 19.07 0.15 19.03
C PHE A 185 19.58 -0.06 17.60
N ALA A 186 19.39 0.89 16.69
CA ALA A 186 19.70 0.74 15.27
C ALA A 186 21.17 0.32 15.00
N GLY A 187 22.11 0.86 15.76
CA GLY A 187 23.53 0.49 15.64
C GLY A 187 23.90 -0.94 16.09
N ARG A 188 22.93 -1.70 16.62
CA ARG A 188 23.10 -3.11 17.05
C ARG A 188 22.37 -4.08 16.11
N LEU A 189 21.69 -3.58 15.10
CA LEU A 189 21.03 -4.41 14.09
C LEU A 189 22.07 -5.13 13.24
N PRO A 190 21.80 -6.38 12.81
CA PRO A 190 22.72 -7.13 11.96
C PRO A 190 22.87 -6.38 10.62
N ALA A 191 24.12 -6.33 10.14
CA ALA A 191 24.37 -5.72 8.84
C ALA A 191 23.58 -6.44 7.75
N GLY A 192 23.51 -7.77 7.74
CA GLY A 192 22.81 -8.56 6.73
C GLY A 192 23.10 -8.10 5.29
N GLY A 193 22.78 -8.88 4.29
CA GLY A 193 22.78 -8.36 2.92
C GLY A 193 24.16 -8.27 2.24
N LYS A 194 25.27 -8.71 2.85
CA LYS A 194 26.57 -8.83 2.16
C LYS A 194 26.71 -10.21 1.52
N GLY A 195 25.73 -10.62 0.71
CA GLY A 195 25.89 -11.75 -0.21
C GLY A 195 26.58 -11.35 -1.50
N GLU A 196 26.85 -12.32 -2.37
CA GLU A 196 27.46 -12.10 -3.71
C GLU A 196 26.68 -11.11 -4.58
N ALA A 197 25.41 -10.85 -4.29
CA ALA A 197 24.57 -9.78 -4.85
C ALA A 197 25.14 -8.34 -4.67
N GLY A 198 26.19 -8.15 -3.85
CA GLY A 198 26.78 -6.83 -3.59
C GLY A 198 27.53 -6.20 -4.78
N ARG A 199 27.64 -6.87 -5.95
CA ARG A 199 28.34 -6.38 -7.14
C ARG A 199 27.42 -5.88 -8.24
N GLU A 200 26.11 -6.10 -8.14
CA GLU A 200 25.18 -5.71 -9.19
C GLU A 200 24.93 -4.20 -9.19
N ARG A 201 24.93 -3.64 -10.39
CA ARG A 201 24.68 -2.20 -10.59
C ARG A 201 23.19 -1.94 -10.33
N LEU A 202 22.90 -1.01 -9.41
CA LEU A 202 21.55 -0.51 -9.22
C LEU A 202 21.02 0.05 -10.54
N ASP A 203 19.85 -0.37 -10.95
CA ASP A 203 19.16 0.20 -12.10
C ASP A 203 18.51 1.54 -11.72
N LEU A 204 19.35 2.58 -11.60
CA LEU A 204 18.89 3.94 -11.33
C LEU A 204 18.10 4.53 -12.50
N ALA A 205 18.36 4.07 -13.72
CA ALA A 205 17.64 4.53 -14.89
C ALA A 205 16.21 3.96 -14.90
N GLY A 206 16.02 2.66 -14.63
CA GLY A 206 14.69 2.07 -14.47
C GLY A 206 13.92 2.71 -13.30
N ALA A 207 14.55 2.92 -12.15
CA ALA A 207 13.95 3.62 -11.03
C ALA A 207 13.53 5.07 -11.40
N GLY A 208 14.37 5.77 -12.17
CA GLY A 208 14.07 7.12 -12.67
C GLY A 208 12.88 7.12 -13.63
N TRP A 209 12.81 6.20 -14.60
CA TRP A 209 11.67 6.09 -15.52
C TRP A 209 10.38 5.71 -14.81
N LEU A 210 10.43 4.76 -13.88
CA LEU A 210 9.26 4.37 -13.08
C LEU A 210 8.78 5.55 -12.22
N GLY A 211 9.69 6.25 -11.56
CA GLY A 211 9.38 7.43 -10.75
C GLY A 211 8.76 8.57 -11.58
N ALA A 212 9.36 8.86 -12.74
CA ALA A 212 8.83 9.87 -13.68
C ALA A 212 7.42 9.49 -14.16
N ALA A 213 7.20 8.21 -14.49
CA ALA A 213 5.89 7.71 -14.89
C ALA A 213 4.84 7.86 -13.79
N ILE A 214 5.17 7.49 -12.56
CA ILE A 214 4.28 7.61 -11.40
C ILE A 214 3.91 9.08 -11.19
N LEU A 215 4.90 9.99 -11.14
CA LEU A 215 4.67 11.41 -10.94
C LEU A 215 3.83 12.00 -12.07
N ALA A 216 4.17 11.70 -13.33
CA ALA A 216 3.46 12.22 -14.49
C ALA A 216 2.02 11.70 -14.62
N LEU A 217 1.69 10.54 -14.06
CA LEU A 217 0.32 10.03 -14.02
C LEU A 217 -0.46 10.56 -12.81
N VAL A 218 0.17 10.63 -11.63
CA VAL A 218 -0.55 10.99 -10.40
C VAL A 218 -0.74 12.50 -10.28
N VAL A 219 0.21 13.32 -10.71
CA VAL A 219 0.11 14.80 -10.62
C VAL A 219 -1.12 15.34 -11.38
N PRO A 220 -1.37 14.99 -12.65
CA PRO A 220 -2.60 15.41 -13.33
C PRO A 220 -3.88 14.90 -12.65
N LEU A 221 -3.89 13.68 -12.16
CA LEU A 221 -5.05 13.14 -11.44
C LEU A 221 -5.32 13.89 -10.13
N THR A 222 -4.28 14.32 -9.45
CA THR A 222 -4.40 15.04 -8.17
C THR A 222 -4.83 16.50 -8.36
N PHE A 223 -4.23 17.19 -9.33
CA PHE A 223 -4.44 18.63 -9.51
C PHE A 223 -5.40 18.97 -10.65
N GLY A 224 -5.61 18.07 -11.59
CA GLY A 224 -6.43 18.32 -12.77
C GLY A 224 -7.87 18.66 -12.41
N ALA A 225 -8.50 17.88 -11.55
CA ALA A 225 -9.91 18.09 -11.17
C ALA A 225 -10.11 19.41 -10.41
N SER A 226 -9.24 19.73 -9.43
CA SER A 226 -9.34 20.98 -8.68
C SER A 226 -9.04 22.23 -9.50
N ALA A 227 -8.30 22.09 -10.60
CA ALA A 227 -7.96 23.17 -11.53
C ALA A 227 -8.81 23.19 -12.81
N GLY A 228 -9.89 22.40 -12.87
CA GLY A 228 -10.78 22.34 -14.05
C GLY A 228 -10.15 21.66 -15.27
N TRP A 229 -9.25 20.69 -15.06
CA TRP A 229 -8.55 19.96 -16.11
C TRP A 229 -7.80 20.86 -17.10
N PRO A 230 -6.82 21.65 -16.64
CA PRO A 230 -6.06 22.54 -17.49
C PRO A 230 -5.33 21.77 -18.60
N ALA A 231 -5.10 22.43 -19.74
CA ALA A 231 -4.53 21.81 -20.94
C ALA A 231 -3.21 21.05 -20.72
N TRP A 232 -2.40 21.44 -19.73
CA TRP A 232 -1.16 20.75 -19.38
C TRP A 232 -1.38 19.34 -18.80
N SER A 233 -2.55 19.05 -18.22
CA SER A 233 -2.85 17.77 -17.57
C SER A 233 -2.74 16.58 -18.55
N TRP A 234 -3.23 16.77 -19.76
CA TRP A 234 -3.27 15.72 -20.79
C TRP A 234 -1.88 15.35 -21.33
N PRO A 235 -1.03 16.31 -21.76
CA PRO A 235 0.32 15.96 -22.21
C PRO A 235 1.19 15.40 -21.08
N VAL A 236 1.00 15.86 -19.83
CA VAL A 236 1.74 15.27 -18.69
C VAL A 236 1.29 13.83 -18.44
N ALA A 237 -0.01 13.52 -18.46
CA ALA A 237 -0.50 12.16 -18.35
C ALA A 237 -0.01 11.28 -19.51
N ALA A 238 -0.03 11.77 -20.74
CA ALA A 238 0.51 11.07 -21.91
C ALA A 238 2.01 10.80 -21.77
N ALA A 239 2.79 11.77 -21.27
CA ALA A 239 4.20 11.60 -20.95
C ALA A 239 4.42 10.50 -19.88
N GLY A 240 3.51 10.39 -18.91
CA GLY A 240 3.52 9.32 -17.91
C GLY A 240 3.34 7.92 -18.54
N VAL A 241 2.38 7.79 -19.47
CA VAL A 241 2.19 6.54 -20.24
C VAL A 241 3.42 6.23 -21.09
N ALA A 242 3.99 7.24 -21.76
CA ALA A 242 5.21 7.08 -22.54
C ALA A 242 6.40 6.66 -21.65
N ALA A 243 6.55 7.25 -20.47
CA ALA A 243 7.59 6.87 -19.51
C ALA A 243 7.43 5.42 -19.03
N LEU A 244 6.19 4.92 -18.81
CA LEU A 244 5.94 3.49 -18.54
C LEU A 244 6.35 2.60 -19.71
N ALA A 245 6.11 3.01 -20.96
CA ALA A 245 6.53 2.26 -22.12
C ALA A 245 8.06 2.22 -22.25
N VAL A 246 8.75 3.35 -21.99
CA VAL A 246 10.21 3.42 -21.94
C VAL A 246 10.75 2.54 -20.83
N PHE A 247 10.18 2.60 -19.62
CA PHE A 247 10.51 1.73 -18.50
C PHE A 247 10.39 0.26 -18.90
N ALA A 248 9.24 -0.15 -19.47
CA ALA A 248 9.04 -1.54 -19.89
C ALA A 248 10.03 -2.01 -20.97
N ARG A 249 10.44 -1.12 -21.88
CA ARG A 249 11.48 -1.41 -22.88
C ARG A 249 12.86 -1.54 -22.24
N HIS A 250 13.19 -0.64 -21.31
CA HIS A 250 14.44 -0.64 -20.56
C HIS A 250 14.60 -1.94 -19.75
N GLU A 251 13.57 -2.35 -19.02
CA GLU A 251 13.54 -3.59 -18.24
C GLU A 251 13.76 -4.84 -19.13
N ARG A 252 13.10 -4.88 -20.31
CA ARG A 252 13.30 -5.96 -21.28
C ARG A 252 14.72 -5.97 -21.84
N ALA A 253 15.29 -4.81 -22.15
CA ALA A 253 16.66 -4.71 -22.65
C ALA A 253 17.69 -5.17 -21.60
N LEU A 254 17.46 -4.85 -20.31
CA LEU A 254 18.30 -5.36 -19.22
C LEU A 254 18.20 -6.88 -19.10
N ALA A 255 16.98 -7.43 -19.10
CA ALA A 255 16.76 -8.87 -19.02
C ALA A 255 17.42 -9.62 -20.17
N THR A 256 17.31 -9.12 -21.41
CA THR A 256 17.96 -9.75 -22.59
C THR A 256 19.48 -9.63 -22.57
N ALA A 257 20.02 -8.60 -21.92
CA ALA A 257 21.46 -8.42 -21.71
C ALA A 257 22.01 -9.23 -20.52
N GLY A 258 21.19 -10.10 -19.89
CA GLY A 258 21.59 -10.87 -18.71
C GLY A 258 21.86 -10.02 -17.46
N ARG A 259 21.33 -8.78 -17.42
CA ARG A 259 21.43 -7.88 -16.28
C ARG A 259 20.12 -7.95 -15.49
N GLU A 260 20.17 -7.67 -14.19
CA GLU A 260 18.97 -7.70 -13.34
C GLU A 260 18.07 -6.47 -13.58
N PRO A 261 16.85 -6.67 -14.12
CA PRO A 261 15.87 -5.62 -14.26
C PRO A 261 15.26 -5.26 -12.89
N LEU A 262 14.72 -4.05 -12.73
CA LEU A 262 14.00 -3.61 -11.53
C LEU A 262 12.73 -4.45 -11.32
N ILE A 263 11.98 -4.66 -12.40
CA ILE A 263 10.82 -5.54 -12.48
C ILE A 263 11.09 -6.56 -13.59
N ASP A 264 11.27 -7.84 -13.23
CA ASP A 264 11.54 -8.87 -14.21
C ASP A 264 10.35 -9.05 -15.17
N PRO A 265 10.53 -8.80 -16.49
CA PRO A 265 9.46 -8.97 -17.48
C PRO A 265 8.91 -10.41 -17.54
N ALA A 266 9.71 -11.42 -17.18
CA ALA A 266 9.29 -12.81 -17.15
C ALA A 266 8.17 -13.06 -16.10
N LEU A 267 8.09 -12.26 -15.04
CA LEU A 267 6.97 -12.28 -14.10
C LEU A 267 5.66 -11.86 -14.78
N LEU A 268 5.70 -10.72 -15.50
CA LEU A 268 4.52 -10.15 -16.15
C LEU A 268 4.10 -10.93 -17.40
N ALA A 269 5.00 -11.71 -18.00
CA ALA A 269 4.69 -12.62 -19.10
C ALA A 269 3.75 -13.75 -18.66
N ARG A 270 3.71 -14.08 -17.36
CA ARG A 270 2.86 -15.16 -16.83
C ARG A 270 1.41 -14.67 -16.59
N PRO A 271 0.40 -15.22 -17.30
CA PRO A 271 -0.98 -14.73 -17.20
C PRO A 271 -1.56 -14.81 -15.78
N GLY A 272 -1.20 -15.85 -15.01
CA GLY A 272 -1.63 -16.02 -13.60
C GLY A 272 -1.12 -14.91 -12.69
N ILE A 273 0.17 -14.57 -12.80
CA ILE A 273 0.81 -13.50 -12.03
C ILE A 273 0.22 -12.15 -12.43
N ARG A 274 0.12 -11.86 -13.72
CA ARG A 274 -0.45 -10.59 -14.22
C ARG A 274 -1.89 -10.37 -13.74
N ARG A 275 -2.73 -11.41 -13.79
CA ARG A 275 -4.13 -11.33 -13.28
C ARG A 275 -4.16 -11.14 -11.77
N GLY A 276 -3.30 -11.83 -11.02
CA GLY A 276 -3.19 -11.66 -9.58
C GLY A 276 -2.80 -10.23 -9.21
N LEU A 277 -1.77 -9.67 -9.85
CA LEU A 277 -1.33 -8.29 -9.64
C LEU A 277 -2.42 -7.28 -10.02
N ALA A 278 -3.14 -7.48 -11.12
CA ALA A 278 -4.28 -6.64 -11.51
C ALA A 278 -5.42 -6.71 -10.46
N GLY A 279 -5.70 -7.89 -9.91
CA GLY A 279 -6.66 -8.05 -8.83
C GLY A 279 -6.26 -7.30 -7.56
N ILE A 280 -4.99 -7.42 -7.13
CA ILE A 280 -4.46 -6.67 -5.99
C ILE A 280 -4.57 -5.17 -6.27
N PHE A 281 -4.21 -4.73 -7.49
CA PHE A 281 -4.32 -3.33 -7.89
C PHE A 281 -5.74 -2.79 -7.69
N THR A 282 -6.75 -3.47 -8.22
CA THR A 282 -8.15 -3.03 -8.10
C THR A 282 -8.64 -2.99 -6.65
N LEU A 283 -8.31 -4.02 -5.84
CA LEU A 283 -8.69 -4.06 -4.43
C LEU A 283 -8.09 -2.88 -3.65
N HIS A 284 -6.79 -2.61 -3.83
CA HIS A 284 -6.10 -1.53 -3.12
C HIS A 284 -6.52 -0.15 -3.62
N ALA A 285 -6.75 0.01 -4.92
CA ALA A 285 -7.28 1.27 -5.48
C ALA A 285 -8.69 1.56 -4.93
N SER A 286 -9.56 0.54 -4.88
CA SER A 286 -10.89 0.68 -4.30
C SER A 286 -10.84 1.00 -2.80
N TYR A 287 -9.93 0.37 -2.07
CA TYR A 287 -9.67 0.67 -0.66
C TYR A 287 -9.25 2.14 -0.45
N GLY A 288 -8.23 2.60 -1.20
CA GLY A 288 -7.75 3.99 -1.09
C GLY A 288 -8.85 5.01 -1.40
N GLY A 289 -9.59 4.78 -2.50
CA GLY A 289 -10.70 5.63 -2.89
C GLY A 289 -11.83 5.65 -1.86
N LEU A 290 -12.23 4.49 -1.36
CA LEU A 290 -13.30 4.36 -0.35
C LEU A 290 -12.93 5.11 0.94
N LEU A 291 -11.74 4.90 1.48
CA LEU A 291 -11.35 5.53 2.74
C LEU A 291 -11.24 7.05 2.62
N PHE A 292 -10.62 7.52 1.55
CA PHE A 292 -10.45 8.96 1.32
C PHE A 292 -11.80 9.68 1.20
N THR A 293 -12.68 9.18 0.34
CA THR A 293 -13.99 9.81 0.12
C THR A 293 -14.90 9.69 1.33
N THR A 294 -14.81 8.57 2.08
CA THR A 294 -15.56 8.44 3.34
C THR A 294 -15.07 9.44 4.38
N ALA A 295 -13.74 9.73 4.45
CA ALA A 295 -13.21 10.76 5.36
C ALA A 295 -13.77 12.15 5.03
N LEU A 296 -13.74 12.53 3.76
CA LEU A 296 -14.32 13.81 3.31
C LEU A 296 -15.82 13.87 3.58
N TYR A 297 -16.55 12.82 3.27
CA TYR A 297 -18.00 12.78 3.48
C TYR A 297 -18.38 12.93 4.95
N LEU A 298 -17.73 12.19 5.84
CA LEU A 298 -18.03 12.26 7.29
C LEU A 298 -17.68 13.62 7.88
N GLN A 299 -16.50 14.17 7.54
CA GLN A 299 -16.01 15.38 8.22
C GLN A 299 -16.47 16.67 7.54
N ASP A 300 -16.53 16.74 6.21
CA ASP A 300 -16.88 17.96 5.49
C ASP A 300 -18.38 18.04 5.19
N ALA A 301 -19.03 16.93 4.77
CA ALA A 301 -20.44 16.94 4.45
C ALA A 301 -21.36 16.73 5.67
N LEU A 302 -20.97 15.84 6.59
CA LEU A 302 -21.78 15.52 7.77
C LEU A 302 -21.29 16.25 9.04
N HIS A 303 -20.17 16.98 8.98
CA HIS A 303 -19.56 17.69 10.11
C HIS A 303 -19.28 16.79 11.32
N ASP A 304 -19.02 15.50 11.08
CA ASP A 304 -18.66 14.54 12.12
C ASP A 304 -17.29 14.85 12.72
N SER A 305 -17.12 14.51 13.99
CA SER A 305 -15.83 14.67 14.66
C SER A 305 -14.75 13.75 14.07
N PRO A 306 -13.47 14.16 14.11
CA PRO A 306 -12.35 13.30 13.69
C PRO A 306 -12.32 11.96 14.41
N LEU A 307 -12.71 11.93 15.70
CA LEU A 307 -12.80 10.68 16.47
C LEU A 307 -13.85 9.73 15.89
N ARG A 308 -15.04 10.23 15.54
CA ARG A 308 -16.10 9.42 14.94
C ARG A 308 -15.67 8.86 13.59
N SER A 309 -15.02 9.69 12.76
CA SER A 309 -14.43 9.23 11.50
C SER A 309 -13.38 8.15 11.72
N GLY A 310 -12.46 8.33 12.68
CA GLY A 310 -11.44 7.34 13.02
C GLY A 310 -12.03 6.01 13.49
N LEU A 311 -13.05 6.02 14.35
CA LEU A 311 -13.77 4.83 14.81
C LEU A 311 -14.52 4.14 13.66
N THR A 312 -15.10 4.91 12.75
CA THR A 312 -15.74 4.39 11.55
C THR A 312 -14.73 3.63 10.67
N PHE A 313 -13.52 4.15 10.49
CA PHE A 313 -12.46 3.45 9.76
C PHE A 313 -11.89 2.25 10.51
N ALA A 314 -11.86 2.28 11.85
CA ALA A 314 -11.44 1.13 12.64
C ALA A 314 -12.33 -0.09 12.38
N SER A 315 -13.61 0.10 12.04
CA SER A 315 -14.52 -0.98 11.67
C SER A 315 -14.08 -1.72 10.39
N TYR A 316 -13.65 -0.98 9.36
CA TYR A 316 -13.06 -1.56 8.15
C TYR A 316 -11.79 -2.35 8.46
N ALA A 317 -10.90 -1.76 9.24
CA ALA A 317 -9.64 -2.39 9.61
C ALA A 317 -9.85 -3.66 10.46
N ALA A 318 -10.84 -3.68 11.35
CA ALA A 318 -11.23 -4.86 12.11
C ALA A 318 -11.70 -6.00 11.19
N GLY A 319 -12.52 -5.68 10.19
CA GLY A 319 -12.95 -6.64 9.16
C GLY A 319 -11.76 -7.20 8.39
N PHE A 320 -10.87 -6.34 7.90
CA PHE A 320 -9.67 -6.73 7.18
C PHE A 320 -8.76 -7.65 8.02
N ALA A 321 -8.45 -7.25 9.26
CA ALA A 321 -7.60 -8.01 10.15
C ALA A 321 -8.19 -9.39 10.46
N THR A 322 -9.48 -9.46 10.79
CA THR A 322 -10.18 -10.72 11.08
C THR A 322 -10.12 -11.65 9.88
N ALA A 323 -10.44 -11.16 8.69
CA ALA A 323 -10.40 -11.96 7.47
C ALA A 323 -8.97 -12.42 7.13
N SER A 324 -7.96 -11.58 7.36
CA SER A 324 -6.55 -11.91 7.09
C SER A 324 -6.05 -13.10 7.90
N VAL A 325 -6.57 -13.34 9.10
CA VAL A 325 -6.17 -14.48 9.93
C VAL A 325 -7.13 -15.68 9.83
N THR A 326 -8.35 -15.48 9.32
CA THR A 326 -9.38 -16.53 9.30
C THR A 326 -9.60 -17.19 7.95
N TRP A 327 -9.19 -16.58 6.83
CA TRP A 327 -9.41 -17.13 5.48
C TRP A 327 -8.86 -18.55 5.29
N THR A 328 -7.76 -18.91 6.00
CA THR A 328 -7.15 -20.23 5.95
C THR A 328 -8.02 -21.34 6.59
N ARG A 329 -9.00 -20.95 7.42
CA ARG A 329 -9.97 -21.87 8.04
C ARG A 329 -11.08 -22.30 7.08
N VAL A 330 -11.21 -21.61 5.94
CA VAL A 330 -12.18 -21.98 4.90
C VAL A 330 -11.75 -23.32 4.29
N PRO A 331 -12.68 -24.29 4.14
CA PRO A 331 -12.36 -25.59 3.57
C PRO A 331 -11.65 -25.48 2.21
N PRO A 332 -10.62 -26.29 1.93
CA PRO A 332 -9.80 -26.19 0.71
C PRO A 332 -10.61 -26.17 -0.58
N ARG A 333 -11.73 -26.87 -0.65
CA ARG A 333 -12.65 -26.90 -1.80
C ARG A 333 -13.26 -25.54 -2.16
N TRP A 334 -13.38 -24.62 -1.19
CA TRP A 334 -13.93 -23.27 -1.38
C TRP A 334 -12.86 -22.20 -1.58
N GLN A 335 -11.62 -22.42 -1.13
CA GLN A 335 -10.53 -21.46 -1.25
C GLN A 335 -10.31 -20.93 -2.68
N PRO A 336 -10.45 -21.75 -3.75
CA PRO A 336 -10.30 -21.25 -5.12
C PRO A 336 -11.35 -20.20 -5.53
N ARG A 337 -12.49 -20.13 -4.84
CA ARG A 337 -13.58 -19.19 -5.13
C ARG A 337 -13.51 -17.91 -4.29
N LEU A 338 -12.67 -17.90 -3.26
CA LEU A 338 -12.55 -16.74 -2.35
C LEU A 338 -12.19 -15.42 -3.04
N PRO A 339 -11.25 -15.37 -4.01
CA PRO A 339 -10.97 -14.13 -4.71
C PRO A 339 -12.21 -13.53 -5.40
N GLN A 340 -12.96 -14.36 -6.15
CA GLN A 340 -14.15 -13.91 -6.85
C GLN A 340 -15.25 -13.48 -5.87
N ALA A 341 -15.48 -14.28 -4.81
CA ALA A 341 -16.43 -13.95 -3.75
C ALA A 341 -16.06 -12.62 -3.07
N ALA A 342 -14.78 -12.37 -2.82
CA ALA A 342 -14.30 -11.13 -2.23
C ALA A 342 -14.60 -9.90 -3.12
N PHE A 343 -14.35 -9.99 -4.42
CA PHE A 343 -14.72 -8.92 -5.36
C PHE A 343 -16.24 -8.70 -5.40
N ALA A 344 -17.02 -9.77 -5.49
CA ALA A 344 -18.49 -9.67 -5.54
C ALA A 344 -19.06 -9.04 -4.26
N VAL A 345 -18.57 -9.46 -3.09
CA VAL A 345 -19.00 -8.91 -1.80
C VAL A 345 -18.58 -7.46 -1.68
N PHE A 346 -17.33 -7.11 -2.04
CA PHE A 346 -16.88 -5.73 -1.94
C PHE A 346 -17.68 -4.82 -2.90
N ALA A 347 -17.95 -5.26 -4.14
CA ALA A 347 -18.80 -4.53 -5.08
C ALA A 347 -20.23 -4.35 -4.55
N ALA A 348 -20.84 -5.40 -4.02
CA ALA A 348 -22.17 -5.34 -3.43
C ALA A 348 -22.24 -4.37 -2.25
N VAL A 349 -21.22 -4.38 -1.39
CA VAL A 349 -21.11 -3.47 -0.24
C VAL A 349 -20.95 -2.02 -0.68
N THR A 350 -20.09 -1.71 -1.66
CA THR A 350 -19.96 -0.34 -2.16
C THR A 350 -21.22 0.15 -2.84
N GLY A 351 -21.92 -0.71 -3.59
CA GLY A 351 -23.23 -0.39 -4.17
C GLY A 351 -24.31 -0.13 -3.11
N LEU A 352 -24.34 -0.94 -2.04
CA LEU A 352 -25.30 -0.74 -0.95
C LEU A 352 -24.96 0.50 -0.11
N LEU A 353 -23.68 0.82 0.09
CA LEU A 353 -23.26 2.08 0.70
C LEU A 353 -23.73 3.28 -0.14
N ALA A 354 -23.60 3.23 -1.48
CA ALA A 354 -24.10 4.27 -2.37
C ALA A 354 -25.61 4.49 -2.19
N TRP A 355 -26.36 3.40 -2.05
CA TRP A 355 -27.80 3.47 -1.82
C TRP A 355 -28.16 4.05 -0.44
N LEU A 356 -27.46 3.64 0.62
CA LEU A 356 -27.70 4.10 1.99
C LEU A 356 -27.34 5.56 2.20
N THR A 357 -26.28 6.06 1.56
CA THR A 357 -25.78 7.43 1.75
C THR A 357 -26.39 8.46 0.81
N ARG A 358 -27.22 8.04 -0.16
CA ARG A 358 -27.85 8.94 -1.14
C ARG A 358 -28.77 10.01 -0.53
N GLY A 359 -29.37 9.71 0.63
CA GLY A 359 -30.27 10.61 1.35
C GLY A 359 -29.59 11.62 2.28
N GLY A 360 -28.26 11.63 2.31
CA GLY A 360 -27.46 12.40 3.24
C GLY A 360 -27.50 11.79 4.65
N GLY A 361 -26.36 11.37 5.17
CA GLY A 361 -26.23 10.77 6.49
C GLY A 361 -25.37 9.52 6.51
N TRP A 362 -24.99 9.08 7.70
CA TRP A 362 -24.23 7.88 7.94
C TRP A 362 -24.96 6.97 8.92
N PRO A 363 -25.88 6.12 8.43
CA PRO A 363 -26.62 5.21 9.30
C PRO A 363 -25.68 4.12 9.85
N TRP A 364 -26.01 3.52 11.00
CA TRP A 364 -25.17 2.51 11.63
C TRP A 364 -24.88 1.31 10.73
N GLN A 365 -25.81 0.98 9.82
CA GLN A 365 -25.65 -0.08 8.81
C GLN A 365 -24.44 0.19 7.89
N ALA A 366 -24.15 1.45 7.58
CA ALA A 366 -22.99 1.81 6.78
C ALA A 366 -21.67 1.43 7.48
N THR A 367 -21.60 1.57 8.80
CA THR A 367 -20.45 1.11 9.59
C THR A 367 -20.30 -0.42 9.57
N VAL A 368 -21.39 -1.17 9.64
CA VAL A 368 -21.37 -2.64 9.49
C VAL A 368 -20.91 -3.03 8.09
N LEU A 369 -21.36 -2.33 7.06
CA LEU A 369 -20.90 -2.56 5.69
C LEU A 369 -19.40 -2.31 5.53
N LEU A 370 -18.82 -1.36 6.26
CA LEU A 370 -17.36 -1.17 6.25
C LEU A 370 -16.62 -2.38 6.85
N VAL A 371 -17.14 -3.02 7.90
CA VAL A 371 -16.56 -4.28 8.42
C VAL A 371 -16.55 -5.34 7.32
N ILE A 372 -17.67 -5.49 6.61
CA ILE A 372 -17.80 -6.48 5.53
C ILE A 372 -16.88 -6.13 4.35
N ALA A 373 -16.78 -4.85 3.98
CA ALA A 373 -15.85 -4.37 2.94
C ALA A 373 -14.39 -4.69 3.31
N GLY A 374 -14.01 -4.42 4.56
CA GLY A 374 -12.68 -4.75 5.08
C GLY A 374 -12.41 -6.26 5.04
N ALA A 375 -13.39 -7.08 5.46
CA ALA A 375 -13.27 -8.54 5.41
C ALA A 375 -13.16 -9.06 3.97
N ALA A 376 -13.94 -8.52 3.05
CA ALA A 376 -13.84 -8.85 1.63
C ALA A 376 -12.46 -8.47 1.07
N HIS A 377 -11.97 -7.25 1.35
CA HIS A 377 -10.64 -6.82 0.94
C HIS A 377 -9.55 -7.73 1.50
N GLY A 378 -9.53 -8.02 2.81
CA GLY A 378 -8.54 -8.88 3.46
C GLY A 378 -8.55 -10.31 2.90
N THR A 379 -9.74 -10.89 2.69
CA THR A 379 -9.88 -12.21 2.06
C THR A 379 -9.34 -12.20 0.63
N GLY A 380 -9.77 -11.24 -0.19
CA GLY A 380 -9.33 -11.11 -1.58
C GLY A 380 -7.82 -10.93 -1.70
N PHE A 381 -7.27 -9.98 -0.95
CA PHE A 381 -5.84 -9.70 -0.94
C PHE A 381 -5.01 -10.92 -0.57
N ASN A 382 -5.26 -11.52 0.59
CA ASN A 382 -4.45 -12.63 1.08
C ASN A 382 -4.54 -13.87 0.17
N THR A 383 -5.74 -14.18 -0.32
CA THR A 383 -5.92 -15.34 -1.22
C THR A 383 -5.29 -15.13 -2.59
N ILE A 384 -5.34 -13.90 -3.15
CA ILE A 384 -4.69 -13.57 -4.41
C ILE A 384 -3.18 -13.60 -4.25
N VAL A 385 -2.64 -12.95 -3.19
CA VAL A 385 -1.19 -12.97 -2.90
C VAL A 385 -0.69 -14.39 -2.75
N HIS A 386 -1.35 -15.23 -1.94
CA HIS A 386 -0.97 -16.62 -1.75
C HIS A 386 -0.93 -17.41 -3.06
N ARG A 387 -1.98 -17.31 -3.88
CA ARG A 387 -2.06 -18.01 -5.18
C ARG A 387 -1.04 -17.51 -6.19
N THR A 388 -0.82 -16.21 -6.22
CA THR A 388 0.14 -15.59 -7.14
C THR A 388 1.56 -15.99 -6.75
N ALA A 389 1.90 -15.90 -5.47
CA ALA A 389 3.21 -16.29 -4.93
C ALA A 389 3.50 -17.77 -5.15
N SER A 390 2.50 -18.66 -5.00
CA SER A 390 2.66 -20.11 -5.27
C SER A 390 2.96 -20.43 -6.73
N GLY A 391 2.61 -19.55 -7.66
CA GLY A 391 2.91 -19.67 -9.09
C GLY A 391 4.25 -19.06 -9.52
N VAL A 392 5.01 -18.47 -8.60
CA VAL A 392 6.29 -17.83 -8.88
C VAL A 392 7.42 -18.86 -8.76
N PRO A 393 8.25 -19.06 -9.81
CA PRO A 393 9.44 -19.89 -9.71
C PRO A 393 10.45 -19.36 -8.70
N ALA A 394 11.19 -20.25 -8.03
CA ALA A 394 12.17 -19.90 -7.02
C ALA A 394 13.15 -18.77 -7.44
N PRO A 395 13.73 -18.76 -8.68
CA PRO A 395 14.63 -17.70 -9.10
C PRO A 395 13.98 -16.29 -9.21
N LEU A 396 12.64 -16.21 -9.30
CA LEU A 396 11.90 -14.96 -9.47
C LEU A 396 11.23 -14.47 -8.17
N THR A 397 11.47 -15.14 -7.04
CA THR A 397 10.81 -14.83 -5.76
C THR A 397 11.17 -13.43 -5.26
N ASP A 398 12.43 -13.03 -5.36
CA ASP A 398 12.89 -11.71 -4.92
C ASP A 398 12.31 -10.59 -5.79
N ALA A 399 12.32 -10.80 -7.12
CA ALA A 399 11.68 -9.87 -8.06
C ALA A 399 10.18 -9.73 -7.81
N PHE A 400 9.48 -10.84 -7.52
CA PHE A 400 8.07 -10.82 -7.16
C PHE A 400 7.81 -10.04 -5.86
N SER A 401 8.66 -10.19 -4.86
CA SER A 401 8.54 -9.46 -3.59
C SER A 401 8.68 -7.94 -3.79
N GLY A 402 9.60 -7.51 -4.66
CA GLY A 402 9.73 -6.10 -5.04
C GLY A 402 8.49 -5.55 -5.76
N VAL A 403 7.97 -6.31 -6.73
CA VAL A 403 6.72 -5.96 -7.43
C VAL A 403 5.54 -5.88 -6.46
N LEU A 404 5.42 -6.84 -5.54
CA LEU A 404 4.36 -6.87 -4.54
C LEU A 404 4.43 -5.66 -3.61
N ALA A 405 5.62 -5.25 -3.17
CA ALA A 405 5.80 -4.05 -2.35
C ALA A 405 5.32 -2.78 -3.07
N THR A 406 5.63 -2.65 -4.36
CA THR A 406 5.18 -1.52 -5.19
C THR A 406 3.66 -1.53 -5.38
N ILE A 407 3.09 -2.70 -5.70
CA ILE A 407 1.65 -2.83 -5.99
C ILE A 407 0.79 -2.76 -4.72
N ASN A 408 1.38 -2.79 -3.55
CA ASN A 408 0.67 -2.51 -2.30
C ASN A 408 0.42 -1.00 -2.08
N GLN A 409 1.19 -0.11 -2.70
CA GLN A 409 1.12 1.33 -2.45
C GLN A 409 0.58 2.12 -3.64
N LEU A 410 1.09 1.86 -4.85
CA LEU A 410 0.68 2.59 -6.06
C LEU A 410 -0.84 2.61 -6.29
N PRO A 411 -1.56 1.48 -6.13
CA PRO A 411 -3.00 1.48 -6.34
C PRO A 411 -3.75 2.32 -5.32
N VAL A 412 -3.29 2.39 -4.08
CA VAL A 412 -3.91 3.24 -3.04
C VAL A 412 -3.86 4.70 -3.47
N ILE A 413 -2.68 5.15 -3.96
CA ILE A 413 -2.50 6.52 -4.46
C ILE A 413 -3.41 6.77 -5.66
N ALA A 414 -3.38 5.88 -6.66
CA ALA A 414 -4.19 6.02 -7.86
C ALA A 414 -5.69 6.02 -7.54
N GLY A 415 -6.14 5.10 -6.70
CA GLY A 415 -7.53 4.99 -6.28
C GLY A 415 -8.01 6.23 -5.53
N THR A 416 -7.18 6.75 -4.64
CA THR A 416 -7.50 7.98 -3.89
C THR A 416 -7.56 9.20 -4.83
N ALA A 417 -6.62 9.32 -5.77
CA ALA A 417 -6.61 10.41 -6.75
C ALA A 417 -7.84 10.35 -7.69
N ILE A 418 -8.16 9.17 -8.22
CA ILE A 418 -9.33 8.95 -9.08
C ILE A 418 -10.62 9.25 -8.30
N ALA A 419 -10.76 8.70 -7.09
CA ALA A 419 -11.94 8.90 -6.27
C ALA A 419 -12.11 10.37 -5.85
N GLY A 420 -11.01 11.06 -5.49
CA GLY A 420 -11.01 12.49 -5.22
C GLY A 420 -11.46 13.32 -6.43
N THR A 421 -10.99 12.96 -7.61
CA THR A 421 -11.43 13.59 -8.88
C THR A 421 -12.93 13.43 -9.10
N ILE A 422 -13.45 12.22 -8.98
CA ILE A 422 -14.89 11.93 -9.13
C ILE A 422 -15.69 12.69 -8.08
N TYR A 423 -15.23 12.70 -6.82
CA TYR A 423 -15.91 13.40 -5.72
C TYR A 423 -16.02 14.90 -6.00
N LEU A 424 -14.92 15.55 -6.34
CA LEU A 424 -14.88 16.99 -6.61
C LEU A 424 -15.69 17.38 -7.87
N SER A 425 -15.61 16.57 -8.93
CA SER A 425 -16.39 16.80 -10.15
C SER A 425 -17.90 16.64 -9.91
N ALA A 426 -18.31 15.65 -9.10
CA ALA A 426 -19.72 15.48 -8.73
C ALA A 426 -20.20 16.62 -7.83
N ALA A 427 -19.37 17.13 -6.92
CA ALA A 427 -19.69 18.28 -6.07
C ALA A 427 -19.91 19.55 -6.90
N SER A 428 -19.15 19.76 -7.97
CA SER A 428 -19.27 20.94 -8.82
C SER A 428 -20.45 20.85 -9.80
N SER A 429 -20.80 19.65 -10.29
CA SER A 429 -21.89 19.45 -11.26
C SER A 429 -23.29 19.36 -10.63
N GLY A 430 -23.39 19.00 -9.35
CA GLY A 430 -24.65 18.78 -8.65
C GLY A 430 -25.51 17.62 -9.19
N ALA A 431 -25.00 16.84 -10.16
CA ALA A 431 -25.76 15.78 -10.81
C ALA A 431 -26.01 14.57 -9.92
N LEU A 432 -25.03 14.24 -9.05
CA LEU A 432 -25.12 13.16 -8.07
C LEU A 432 -24.44 13.61 -6.76
N ALA A 433 -24.92 13.08 -5.64
CA ALA A 433 -24.19 13.25 -4.39
C ALA A 433 -22.74 12.73 -4.54
N PRO A 434 -21.71 13.50 -4.18
CA PRO A 434 -20.30 13.16 -4.46
C PRO A 434 -19.90 11.77 -3.99
N MET A 435 -20.33 11.38 -2.79
CA MET A 435 -20.07 10.05 -2.24
C MET A 435 -20.71 8.94 -3.09
N THR A 436 -21.93 9.14 -3.57
CA THR A 436 -22.65 8.18 -4.41
C THR A 436 -21.93 7.96 -5.74
N ALA A 437 -21.46 9.02 -6.37
CA ALA A 437 -20.73 8.94 -7.65
C ALA A 437 -19.46 8.07 -7.52
N VAL A 438 -18.68 8.29 -6.45
CA VAL A 438 -17.48 7.48 -6.18
C VAL A 438 -17.82 6.03 -5.92
N LEU A 439 -18.81 5.77 -5.07
CA LEU A 439 -19.20 4.41 -4.72
C LEU A 439 -19.71 3.62 -5.93
N ILE A 440 -20.42 4.25 -6.86
CA ILE A 440 -20.83 3.63 -8.13
C ILE A 440 -19.60 3.28 -8.97
N ALA A 441 -18.63 4.18 -9.10
CA ALA A 441 -17.40 3.92 -9.86
C ALA A 441 -16.60 2.76 -9.26
N LEU A 442 -16.47 2.71 -7.93
CA LEU A 442 -15.80 1.60 -7.23
C LEU A 442 -16.53 0.28 -7.42
N THR A 443 -17.87 0.29 -7.34
CA THR A 443 -18.70 -0.89 -7.60
C THR A 443 -18.46 -1.44 -9.01
N ALA A 444 -18.46 -0.58 -10.03
CA ALA A 444 -18.21 -0.97 -11.41
C ALA A 444 -16.80 -1.56 -11.59
N ALA A 445 -15.77 -0.91 -11.05
CA ALA A 445 -14.39 -1.38 -11.14
C ALA A 445 -14.21 -2.77 -10.51
N LEU A 446 -14.79 -2.99 -9.32
CA LEU A 446 -14.73 -4.27 -8.61
C LEU A 446 -15.51 -5.35 -9.35
N ALA A 447 -16.70 -5.05 -9.87
CA ALA A 447 -17.52 -6.00 -10.62
C ALA A 447 -16.82 -6.43 -11.92
N LEU A 448 -16.27 -5.51 -12.69
CA LEU A 448 -15.54 -5.80 -13.93
C LEU A 448 -14.30 -6.67 -13.67
N THR A 449 -13.54 -6.37 -12.63
CA THR A 449 -12.33 -7.16 -12.28
C THR A 449 -12.71 -8.54 -11.76
N GLY A 450 -13.76 -8.64 -10.96
CA GLY A 450 -14.25 -9.91 -10.41
C GLY A 450 -14.81 -10.86 -11.48
N ALA A 451 -15.40 -10.33 -12.56
CA ALA A 451 -15.95 -11.12 -13.67
C ALA A 451 -14.84 -11.75 -14.56
N GLY A 452 -13.66 -11.12 -14.66
CA GLY A 452 -12.58 -11.56 -15.55
C GLY A 452 -12.07 -13.00 -15.35
N PRO A 453 -11.89 -13.50 -14.12
CA PRO A 453 -11.40 -14.87 -13.87
C PRO A 453 -12.40 -15.98 -14.13
N LEU A 454 -13.71 -15.70 -14.18
CA LEU A 454 -14.74 -16.71 -14.46
C LEU A 454 -14.62 -17.30 -15.87
N ILE A 455 -14.01 -16.54 -16.80
CA ILE A 455 -13.79 -16.95 -18.19
C ILE A 455 -12.62 -17.96 -18.30
N SER A 456 -11.66 -17.96 -17.37
CA SER A 456 -10.45 -18.80 -17.47
C SER A 456 -10.53 -20.14 -16.73
N ALA A 457 -11.49 -20.32 -15.84
CA ALA A 457 -11.68 -21.60 -15.13
C ALA A 457 -12.12 -22.74 -16.04
N ARG A 458 -12.63 -22.44 -17.26
CA ARG A 458 -13.00 -23.44 -18.27
C ARG A 458 -11.81 -24.04 -19.02
N HIS A 459 -10.67 -23.34 -19.12
CA HIS A 459 -9.49 -23.82 -19.86
C HIS A 459 -8.55 -24.72 -19.05
N GLY A 460 -8.63 -24.73 -17.72
CA GLY A 460 -7.80 -25.58 -16.85
C GLY A 460 -8.25 -27.04 -16.76
N ARG A 461 -9.44 -27.38 -17.27
CA ARG A 461 -9.93 -28.76 -17.27
C ARG A 461 -9.53 -29.58 -18.51
N GLN A 462 -9.01 -28.95 -19.55
CA GLN A 462 -8.61 -29.67 -20.77
C GLN A 462 -7.18 -30.22 -20.76
N SER A 463 -6.32 -29.75 -19.85
CA SER A 463 -4.94 -30.24 -19.72
C SER A 463 -4.76 -31.41 -18.74
N ALA A 464 -5.81 -31.80 -18.02
CA ALA A 464 -5.76 -32.94 -17.10
C ALA A 464 -6.11 -34.31 -17.73
N GLY A 465 -6.26 -34.35 -19.05
CA GLY A 465 -6.70 -35.53 -19.78
C GLY A 465 -5.70 -36.10 -20.80
N GLN A 466 -4.42 -35.73 -20.72
CA GLN A 466 -3.43 -36.43 -21.54
C GLN A 466 -2.91 -37.67 -20.79
N PRO A 467 -3.08 -38.89 -21.35
CA PRO A 467 -2.48 -40.09 -20.78
C PRO A 467 -0.97 -39.97 -20.83
N GLU A 468 -0.33 -40.40 -19.74
CA GLU A 468 1.11 -40.53 -19.59
C GLU A 468 1.67 -41.41 -20.73
N PRO A 469 2.71 -40.98 -21.45
CA PRO A 469 3.30 -41.82 -22.52
C PRO A 469 3.88 -43.09 -21.86
N ALA A 470 3.43 -44.25 -22.34
CA ALA A 470 3.89 -45.55 -21.93
C ALA A 470 5.43 -45.64 -22.03
N GLN A 471 6.08 -45.97 -20.93
CA GLN A 471 7.50 -46.28 -20.90
C GLN A 471 7.77 -47.49 -21.79
N PRO A 472 8.76 -47.45 -22.74
CA PRO A 472 9.14 -48.64 -23.49
C PRO A 472 9.82 -49.64 -22.55
N GLY A 473 9.25 -50.82 -22.49
CA GLY A 473 9.73 -51.91 -21.66
C GLY A 473 11.18 -52.31 -22.00
N LEU A 474 12.02 -52.29 -21.00
CA LEU A 474 13.29 -52.97 -20.96
C LEU A 474 13.03 -54.45 -20.60
N HIS A 475 12.73 -55.25 -21.62
CA HIS A 475 12.94 -56.69 -21.56
C HIS A 475 14.00 -57.06 -22.61
N GLY A 476 15.08 -57.66 -22.15
CA GLY A 476 15.96 -58.41 -23.03
C GLY A 476 17.43 -58.41 -22.65
N ARG A 477 17.76 -59.48 -21.91
CA ARG A 477 19.05 -60.17 -21.73
C ARG A 477 20.03 -59.60 -20.71
#